data_13ab359bbf98ade05b5077f8de883a89
#
_entry.id   13ab359bbf98ade05b5077f8de883a89
#
_cell.length_a   1.000
_cell.length_b   1.000
_cell.length_c   1.000
_cell.angle_alpha   90.00
_cell.angle_beta   90.00
_cell.angle_gamma   90.00
#
_symmetry.space_group_name_H-M   'P 1'
#
loop_
_entity.id
_entity.type
_entity.pdbx_description
1 polymer ?
#
loop_
_entity_poly.entity_id
_entity_poly.type
_entity_poly.pdbx_seq_one_letter_code
_entity_poly.pdbx_strand_id
1 'polypeptide(L)'
;RALPIATGKDWDGHKVKQGAVLYVAGEGGFGVTQRVRAWELQHKVNNLDNLARLPVPIFPADNDQVKATIEYCYEIESKTGHAVKLIIFDTLARCYGGNDENSSKDMGAFIKGCDTIKQLTGATVLVVHHSGKNVDNGGRGSSSLPAALDVEYRVSREGENLQALILTCSKMKD
;
A
#
# COMPACT_ATOMS: atom_id res chain seq x y z
N ARG A 1 -5.28 -7.63 -0.89
CA ARG A 1 -6.29 -6.65 -1.42
C ARG A 1 -5.93 -6.10 -2.80
N ALA A 2 -4.65 -5.96 -3.16
CA ALA A 2 -4.25 -5.46 -4.49
C ALA A 2 -4.89 -6.25 -5.65
N LEU A 3 -4.76 -7.57 -5.62
CA LEU A 3 -5.19 -8.46 -6.70
C LEU A 3 -6.72 -8.48 -6.91
N PRO A 4 -7.56 -8.56 -5.86
CA PRO A 4 -9.00 -8.39 -6.01
C PRO A 4 -9.39 -7.05 -6.65
N ILE A 5 -8.75 -5.93 -6.27
CA ILE A 5 -9.04 -4.62 -6.88
C ILE A 5 -8.63 -4.61 -8.36
N ALA A 6 -7.44 -5.11 -8.70
CA ALA A 6 -6.98 -5.16 -10.09
C ALA A 6 -7.88 -6.02 -10.99
N THR A 7 -8.54 -7.02 -10.45
CA THR A 7 -9.36 -7.99 -11.21
C THR A 7 -10.87 -7.83 -11.08
N GLY A 8 -11.34 -7.05 -10.09
CA GLY A 8 -12.75 -6.97 -9.75
C GLY A 8 -13.31 -8.24 -9.07
N LYS A 9 -12.45 -9.19 -8.68
CA LYS A 9 -12.89 -10.38 -7.95
C LYS A 9 -13.25 -10.04 -6.51
N ASP A 10 -14.29 -10.67 -6.01
CA ASP A 10 -14.72 -10.52 -4.62
C ASP A 10 -13.57 -10.90 -3.66
N TRP A 11 -13.49 -10.21 -2.54
CA TRP A 11 -12.52 -10.46 -1.50
C TRP A 11 -13.24 -10.86 -0.20
N ASP A 12 -13.02 -12.09 0.23
CA ASP A 12 -13.58 -12.63 1.48
C ASP A 12 -15.10 -12.40 1.60
N GLY A 13 -15.84 -12.70 0.51
CA GLY A 13 -17.28 -12.51 0.43
C GLY A 13 -17.75 -11.08 0.17
N HIS A 14 -16.84 -10.11 0.13
CA HIS A 14 -17.16 -8.71 -0.13
C HIS A 14 -16.97 -8.35 -1.62
N LYS A 15 -17.94 -7.63 -2.17
CA LYS A 15 -17.83 -7.06 -3.51
C LYS A 15 -16.70 -6.06 -3.61
N VAL A 16 -15.90 -6.17 -4.67
CA VAL A 16 -14.77 -5.29 -4.93
C VAL A 16 -14.99 -4.52 -6.22
N LYS A 17 -14.88 -3.19 -6.15
CA LYS A 17 -14.89 -2.34 -7.34
C LYS A 17 -13.53 -2.44 -8.03
N GLN A 18 -13.54 -2.86 -9.31
CA GLN A 18 -12.33 -2.95 -10.12
C GLN A 18 -11.70 -1.58 -10.37
N GLY A 19 -10.37 -1.56 -10.43
CA GLY A 19 -9.58 -0.40 -10.79
C GLY A 19 -8.11 -0.77 -10.93
N ALA A 20 -7.29 0.13 -11.44
CA ALA A 20 -5.85 -0.10 -11.49
C ALA A 20 -5.22 0.02 -10.10
N VAL A 21 -4.13 -0.70 -9.89
CA VAL A 21 -3.35 -0.72 -8.65
C VAL A 21 -1.89 -0.44 -8.99
N LEU A 22 -1.29 0.51 -8.28
CA LEU A 22 0.17 0.72 -8.28
C LEU A 22 0.76 0.10 -7.02
N TYR A 23 1.60 -0.91 -7.19
CA TYR A 23 2.31 -1.58 -6.09
C TYR A 23 3.80 -1.19 -6.13
N VAL A 24 4.22 -0.39 -5.18
CA VAL A 24 5.62 0.02 -4.97
C VAL A 24 6.28 -0.99 -4.04
N ALA A 25 7.06 -1.90 -4.63
CA ALA A 25 7.75 -2.97 -3.90
C ALA A 25 9.17 -2.50 -3.51
N GLY A 26 9.28 -1.65 -2.53
CA GLY A 26 10.57 -1.21 -2.00
C GLY A 26 11.35 -2.33 -1.30
N GLU A 27 10.67 -3.43 -0.98
CA GLU A 27 11.25 -4.61 -0.33
C GLU A 27 10.69 -5.89 -0.96
N GLY A 28 11.58 -6.85 -1.26
CA GLY A 28 11.17 -8.20 -1.64
C GLY A 28 10.45 -8.34 -2.99
N GLY A 29 10.77 -7.53 -3.99
CA GLY A 29 10.11 -7.52 -5.31
C GLY A 29 9.99 -8.90 -5.95
N PHE A 30 10.98 -9.80 -5.80
CA PHE A 30 10.92 -11.17 -6.29
C PHE A 30 9.83 -12.00 -5.59
N GLY A 31 9.72 -11.90 -4.26
CA GLY A 31 8.68 -12.58 -3.50
C GLY A 31 7.26 -12.11 -3.84
N VAL A 32 7.10 -10.83 -4.20
CA VAL A 32 5.81 -10.29 -4.70
C VAL A 32 5.42 -10.97 -6.00
N THR A 33 6.37 -11.14 -6.93
CA THR A 33 6.10 -11.81 -8.22
C THR A 33 5.63 -13.25 -8.02
N GLN A 34 6.26 -14.02 -7.14
CA GLN A 34 5.84 -15.39 -6.85
C GLN A 34 4.43 -15.45 -6.22
N ARG A 35 4.14 -14.56 -5.28
CA ARG A 35 2.81 -14.47 -4.64
C ARG A 35 1.72 -14.09 -5.64
N VAL A 36 2.01 -13.16 -6.55
CA VAL A 36 1.09 -12.80 -7.64
C VAL A 36 0.83 -14.02 -8.52
N ARG A 37 1.88 -14.75 -8.94
CA ARG A 37 1.73 -15.93 -9.78
C ARG A 37 0.94 -17.04 -9.10
N ALA A 38 1.17 -17.30 -7.81
CA ALA A 38 0.39 -18.28 -7.05
C ALA A 38 -1.09 -17.91 -6.99
N TRP A 39 -1.38 -16.61 -6.80
CA TRP A 39 -2.75 -16.12 -6.79
C TRP A 39 -3.45 -16.25 -8.16
N GLU A 40 -2.74 -15.92 -9.27
CA GLU A 40 -3.24 -16.13 -10.63
C GLU A 40 -3.68 -17.58 -10.87
N LEU A 41 -2.81 -18.52 -10.49
CA LEU A 41 -3.11 -19.95 -10.62
C LEU A 41 -4.30 -20.36 -9.78
N GLN A 42 -4.36 -19.97 -8.52
CA GLN A 42 -5.44 -20.29 -7.59
C GLN A 42 -6.79 -19.76 -8.07
N HIS A 43 -6.81 -18.54 -8.60
CA HIS A 43 -8.03 -17.85 -9.00
C HIS A 43 -8.35 -17.97 -10.49
N LYS A 44 -7.54 -18.71 -11.26
CA LYS A 44 -7.67 -18.90 -12.71
C LYS A 44 -7.77 -17.57 -13.46
N VAL A 45 -6.87 -16.64 -13.12
CA VAL A 45 -6.76 -15.33 -13.75
C VAL A 45 -5.55 -15.36 -14.67
N ASN A 46 -5.71 -14.94 -15.92
CA ASN A 46 -4.65 -14.98 -16.94
C ASN A 46 -4.09 -13.59 -17.24
N ASN A 47 -4.70 -12.54 -16.73
CA ASN A 47 -4.32 -11.17 -17.03
C ASN A 47 -4.47 -10.27 -15.78
N LEU A 48 -3.39 -9.55 -15.48
CA LEU A 48 -3.31 -8.57 -14.40
C LEU A 48 -2.82 -7.21 -14.91
N ASP A 49 -3.28 -6.79 -16.11
CA ASP A 49 -2.87 -5.52 -16.73
C ASP A 49 -3.15 -4.31 -15.81
N ASN A 50 -4.16 -4.44 -14.95
CA ASN A 50 -4.47 -3.39 -13.95
C ASN A 50 -3.56 -3.42 -12.71
N LEU A 51 -2.54 -4.28 -12.65
CA LEU A 51 -1.55 -4.30 -11.58
C LEU A 51 -0.19 -3.81 -12.08
N ALA A 52 0.08 -2.53 -11.96
CA ALA A 52 1.41 -1.97 -12.15
C ALA A 52 2.28 -2.28 -10.93
N ARG A 53 3.49 -2.80 -11.17
CA ARG A 53 4.47 -3.12 -10.10
C ARG A 53 5.75 -2.34 -10.34
N LEU A 54 6.16 -1.58 -9.37
CA LEU A 54 7.41 -0.82 -9.39
C LEU A 54 8.37 -1.47 -8.38
N PRO A 55 9.46 -2.13 -8.84
CA PRO A 55 10.38 -2.87 -7.97
C PRO A 55 11.46 -1.98 -7.33
N VAL A 56 11.17 -0.70 -7.18
CA VAL A 56 12.05 0.30 -6.56
C VAL A 56 11.23 1.15 -5.60
N PRO A 57 11.83 1.66 -4.51
CA PRO A 57 11.13 2.55 -3.61
C PRO A 57 10.81 3.90 -4.28
N ILE A 58 9.72 4.50 -3.84
CA ILE A 58 9.37 5.90 -4.08
C ILE A 58 9.44 6.61 -2.73
N PHE A 59 9.89 7.85 -2.73
CA PHE A 59 10.02 8.66 -1.52
C PHE A 59 8.99 9.79 -1.49
N PRO A 60 7.83 9.62 -0.83
CA PRO A 60 6.77 10.63 -0.78
C PRO A 60 7.19 11.96 -0.14
N ALA A 61 8.28 12.00 0.63
CA ALA A 61 8.85 13.25 1.16
C ALA A 61 9.55 14.09 0.06
N ASP A 62 9.80 13.53 -1.11
CA ASP A 62 10.43 14.19 -2.26
C ASP A 62 9.35 14.65 -3.26
N ASN A 63 9.26 15.97 -3.48
CA ASN A 63 8.24 16.56 -4.35
C ASN A 63 8.35 16.11 -5.81
N ASP A 64 9.55 15.86 -6.33
CA ASP A 64 9.72 15.44 -7.72
C ASP A 64 9.28 13.98 -7.89
N GLN A 65 9.53 13.13 -6.91
CA GLN A 65 9.01 11.76 -6.91
C GLN A 65 7.49 11.70 -6.72
N VAL A 66 6.91 12.62 -5.94
CA VAL A 66 5.45 12.77 -5.84
C VAL A 66 4.85 13.09 -7.20
N LYS A 67 5.40 14.08 -7.94
CA LYS A 67 4.95 14.44 -9.29
C LYS A 67 5.07 13.25 -10.25
N ALA A 68 6.24 12.61 -10.30
CA ALA A 68 6.47 11.45 -11.15
C ALA A 68 5.50 10.29 -10.84
N THR A 69 5.15 10.09 -9.56
CA THR A 69 4.16 9.08 -9.17
C THR A 69 2.77 9.41 -9.69
N ILE A 70 2.36 10.67 -9.62
CA ILE A 70 1.07 11.13 -10.14
C ILE A 70 1.01 10.96 -11.66
N GLU A 71 2.04 11.40 -12.38
CA GLU A 71 2.16 11.22 -13.83
C GLU A 71 2.09 9.74 -14.22
N TYR A 72 2.79 8.88 -13.48
CA TYR A 72 2.75 7.43 -13.71
C TYR A 72 1.35 6.83 -13.46
N CYS A 73 0.60 7.33 -12.50
CA CYS A 73 -0.80 6.93 -12.31
C CYS A 73 -1.67 7.27 -13.53
N TYR A 74 -1.49 8.44 -14.12
CA TYR A 74 -2.20 8.81 -15.35
C TYR A 74 -1.77 7.97 -16.57
N GLU A 75 -0.49 7.61 -16.65
CA GLU A 75 -0.03 6.66 -17.69
C GLU A 75 -0.66 5.28 -17.54
N ILE A 76 -0.77 4.76 -16.31
CA ILE A 76 -1.46 3.49 -16.02
C ILE A 76 -2.92 3.59 -16.48
N GLU A 77 -3.61 4.66 -16.12
CA GLU A 77 -5.00 4.88 -16.54
C GLU A 77 -5.14 4.91 -18.06
N SER A 78 -4.27 5.65 -18.74
CA SER A 78 -4.26 5.72 -20.21
C SER A 78 -4.04 4.35 -20.88
N LYS A 79 -3.18 3.50 -20.29
CA LYS A 79 -2.85 2.17 -20.83
C LYS A 79 -3.91 1.12 -20.53
N THR A 80 -4.55 1.20 -19.37
CA THR A 80 -5.47 0.15 -18.88
C THR A 80 -6.94 0.50 -19.06
N GLY A 81 -7.27 1.78 -19.28
CA GLY A 81 -8.64 2.28 -19.25
C GLY A 81 -9.24 2.35 -17.85
N HIS A 82 -8.45 2.11 -16.80
CA HIS A 82 -8.88 2.10 -15.41
C HIS A 82 -8.08 3.09 -14.58
N ALA A 83 -8.77 4.02 -13.90
CA ALA A 83 -8.11 4.90 -12.92
C ALA A 83 -7.43 4.08 -11.82
N VAL A 84 -6.28 4.55 -11.35
CA VAL A 84 -5.61 3.95 -10.19
C VAL A 84 -6.46 4.18 -8.95
N LYS A 85 -6.92 3.10 -8.32
CA LYS A 85 -7.76 3.14 -7.12
C LYS A 85 -6.99 2.85 -5.84
N LEU A 86 -5.84 2.20 -5.95
CA LEU A 86 -5.00 1.86 -4.82
C LEU A 86 -3.53 2.03 -5.17
N ILE A 87 -2.80 2.75 -4.34
CA ILE A 87 -1.35 2.85 -4.37
C ILE A 87 -0.82 2.22 -3.08
N ILE A 88 0.12 1.29 -3.18
CA ILE A 88 0.68 0.59 -2.03
C ILE A 88 2.17 0.91 -1.93
N PHE A 89 2.60 1.45 -0.80
CA PHE A 89 4.01 1.61 -0.44
C PHE A 89 4.42 0.46 0.50
N ASP A 90 5.21 -0.48 0.00
CA ASP A 90 5.68 -1.67 0.73
C ASP A 90 7.22 -1.68 0.80
N THR A 91 7.80 -1.21 1.89
CA THR A 91 7.24 -0.76 3.17
C THR A 91 7.53 0.72 3.43
N LEU A 92 6.91 1.29 4.51
CA LEU A 92 7.24 2.65 4.99
C LEU A 92 8.74 2.84 5.08
N ALA A 93 9.44 1.95 5.81
CA ALA A 93 10.88 2.04 6.04
C ALA A 93 11.69 2.15 4.74
N ARG A 94 11.28 1.46 3.68
CA ARG A 94 11.95 1.50 2.37
C ARG A 94 11.60 2.75 1.57
N CYS A 95 10.39 3.25 1.73
CA CYS A 95 9.91 4.44 1.03
C CYS A 95 10.15 5.73 1.83
N TYR A 96 10.94 5.68 2.89
CA TYR A 96 11.20 6.82 3.77
C TYR A 96 12.47 7.62 3.40
N GLY A 97 13.30 7.10 2.50
CA GLY A 97 14.44 7.83 1.91
C GLY A 97 15.58 8.17 2.87
N GLY A 98 15.76 7.38 3.94
CA GLY A 98 16.82 7.62 4.93
C GLY A 98 16.51 8.70 5.97
N ASN A 99 15.29 9.26 5.96
CA ASN A 99 14.78 10.16 6.98
C ASN A 99 14.61 9.46 8.34
N ASP A 100 14.51 10.21 9.44
CA ASP A 100 14.27 9.65 10.76
C ASP A 100 12.78 9.39 11.01
N GLU A 101 12.39 8.11 11.11
CA GLU A 101 11.00 7.70 11.38
C GLU A 101 10.44 8.27 12.71
N ASN A 102 11.32 8.68 13.66
CA ASN A 102 10.92 9.28 14.94
C ASN A 102 10.73 10.80 14.83
N SER A 103 11.25 11.41 13.77
CA SER A 103 11.12 12.84 13.52
C SER A 103 9.70 13.19 13.05
N SER A 104 8.96 13.97 13.84
CA SER A 104 7.64 14.46 13.44
C SER A 104 7.70 15.35 12.19
N LYS A 105 8.82 16.05 11.96
CA LYS A 105 9.04 16.87 10.77
C LYS A 105 9.13 16.01 9.52
N ASP A 106 9.96 14.96 9.56
CA ASP A 106 10.20 14.09 8.42
C ASP A 106 8.95 13.25 8.13
N MET A 107 8.28 12.75 9.19
CA MET A 107 6.99 12.08 9.06
C MET A 107 5.92 13.00 8.46
N GLY A 108 5.90 14.27 8.84
CA GLY A 108 5.00 15.26 8.24
C GLY A 108 5.24 15.47 6.76
N ALA A 109 6.50 15.46 6.29
CA ALA A 109 6.83 15.55 4.87
C ALA A 109 6.34 14.31 4.09
N PHE A 110 6.54 13.11 4.63
CA PHE A 110 6.04 11.86 4.05
C PHE A 110 4.51 11.85 3.94
N ILE A 111 3.81 12.21 5.02
CA ILE A 111 2.34 12.29 5.07
C ILE A 111 1.83 13.28 4.01
N LYS A 112 2.43 14.48 3.95
CA LYS A 112 2.05 15.51 2.97
C LYS A 112 2.18 15.00 1.53
N GLY A 113 3.24 14.28 1.21
CA GLY A 113 3.41 13.69 -0.12
C GLY A 113 2.35 12.64 -0.43
N CYS A 114 2.03 11.76 0.52
CA CYS A 114 0.95 10.79 0.38
C CYS A 114 -0.41 11.47 0.17
N ASP A 115 -0.70 12.53 0.94
CA ASP A 115 -1.95 13.30 0.80
C ASP A 115 -2.03 14.00 -0.57
N THR A 116 -0.92 14.55 -1.07
CA THR A 116 -0.85 15.16 -2.41
C THR A 116 -1.16 14.13 -3.50
N ILE A 117 -0.56 12.94 -3.42
CA ILE A 117 -0.84 11.84 -4.35
C ILE A 117 -2.32 11.45 -4.28
N LYS A 118 -2.85 11.21 -3.07
CA LYS A 118 -4.27 10.89 -2.83
C LYS A 118 -5.20 11.94 -3.43
N GLN A 119 -4.92 13.21 -3.21
CA GLN A 119 -5.76 14.33 -3.67
C GLN A 119 -5.79 14.43 -5.20
N LEU A 120 -4.64 14.27 -5.86
CA LEU A 120 -4.54 14.50 -7.31
C LEU A 120 -4.92 13.26 -8.13
N THR A 121 -4.78 12.05 -7.59
CA THR A 121 -5.14 10.81 -8.29
C THR A 121 -6.52 10.27 -7.92
N GLY A 122 -7.07 10.68 -6.78
CA GLY A 122 -8.29 10.08 -6.21
C GLY A 122 -8.09 8.63 -5.73
N ALA A 123 -6.84 8.15 -5.67
CA ALA A 123 -6.51 6.81 -5.21
C ALA A 123 -6.45 6.74 -3.67
N THR A 124 -6.77 5.57 -3.12
CA THR A 124 -6.41 5.25 -1.73
C THR A 124 -4.91 4.98 -1.66
N VAL A 125 -4.23 5.60 -0.70
CA VAL A 125 -2.82 5.31 -0.40
C VAL A 125 -2.77 4.35 0.79
N LEU A 126 -2.17 3.19 0.60
CA LEU A 126 -1.93 2.17 1.62
C LEU A 126 -0.43 2.09 1.90
N VAL A 127 -0.06 2.26 3.15
CA VAL A 127 1.32 2.12 3.60
C VAL A 127 1.46 0.86 4.46
N VAL A 128 2.35 -0.03 4.06
CA VAL A 128 2.71 -1.21 4.85
C VAL A 128 3.79 -0.80 5.85
N HIS A 129 3.52 -1.00 7.13
CA HIS A 129 4.42 -0.63 8.20
C HIS A 129 4.63 -1.80 9.16
N HIS A 130 5.88 -2.01 9.60
CA HIS A 130 6.17 -3.03 10.59
C HIS A 130 5.84 -2.52 12.00
N SER A 131 5.21 -3.37 12.81
CA SER A 131 5.04 -3.11 14.23
C SER A 131 6.40 -3.02 14.92
N GLY A 132 6.49 -2.22 15.99
CA GLY A 132 7.64 -2.20 16.87
C GLY A 132 7.84 -3.55 17.60
N LYS A 133 8.92 -3.67 18.38
CA LYS A 133 9.20 -4.87 19.20
C LYS A 133 8.08 -5.17 20.19
N ASN A 134 7.40 -4.14 20.68
CA ASN A 134 6.20 -4.29 21.50
C ASN A 134 4.96 -4.01 20.63
N VAL A 135 4.25 -5.05 20.30
CA VAL A 135 3.07 -5.03 19.40
C VAL A 135 1.94 -4.17 19.95
N ASP A 136 1.84 -4.06 21.28
CA ASP A 136 0.77 -3.30 21.96
C ASP A 136 0.93 -1.78 21.78
N ASN A 137 2.14 -1.32 21.49
CA ASN A 137 2.42 0.11 21.27
C ASN A 137 2.15 0.58 19.84
N GLY A 138 1.58 -0.26 18.96
CA GLY A 138 1.30 0.09 17.56
C GLY A 138 2.53 0.08 16.65
N GLY A 139 2.49 0.83 15.55
CA GLY A 139 3.63 1.02 14.64
C GLY A 139 4.76 1.78 15.32
N ARG A 140 6.02 1.46 14.95
CA ARG A 140 7.18 2.21 15.46
C ARG A 140 7.25 3.60 14.82
N GLY A 141 7.95 4.52 15.47
CA GLY A 141 8.23 5.86 14.94
C GLY A 141 7.32 6.94 15.50
N SER A 142 7.22 8.04 14.76
CA SER A 142 6.49 9.24 15.20
C SER A 142 4.98 8.98 15.33
N SER A 143 4.39 9.49 16.40
CA SER A 143 2.93 9.50 16.63
C SER A 143 2.14 10.30 15.59
N SER A 144 2.82 11.09 14.76
CA SER A 144 2.20 11.85 13.67
C SER A 144 1.55 10.94 12.62
N LEU A 145 2.13 9.75 12.33
CA LEU A 145 1.58 8.83 11.36
C LEU A 145 0.23 8.26 11.80
N PRO A 146 0.08 7.61 12.97
CA PRO A 146 -1.22 7.16 13.43
C PRO A 146 -2.28 8.27 13.51
N ALA A 147 -1.86 9.50 13.88
CA ALA A 147 -2.77 10.64 13.93
C ALA A 147 -3.34 11.02 12.55
N ALA A 148 -2.53 10.92 11.49
CA ALA A 148 -2.92 11.28 10.13
C ALA A 148 -3.79 10.24 9.42
N LEU A 149 -3.68 8.94 9.79
CA LEU A 149 -4.39 7.85 9.11
C LEU A 149 -5.92 7.99 9.23
N ASP A 150 -6.62 7.74 8.13
CA ASP A 150 -8.07 7.59 8.12
C ASP A 150 -8.47 6.21 8.67
N VAL A 151 -7.72 5.17 8.29
CA VAL A 151 -7.97 3.79 8.72
C VAL A 151 -6.63 3.11 9.04
N GLU A 152 -6.60 2.32 10.12
CA GLU A 152 -5.48 1.48 10.47
C GLU A 152 -5.94 0.03 10.66
N TYR A 153 -5.24 -0.90 10.01
CA TYR A 153 -5.42 -2.32 10.23
C TYR A 153 -4.16 -2.95 10.76
N ARG A 154 -4.31 -3.78 11.78
CA ARG A 154 -3.25 -4.64 12.29
C ARG A 154 -3.45 -6.05 11.74
N VAL A 155 -2.35 -6.66 11.27
CA VAL A 155 -2.32 -8.07 10.88
C VAL A 155 -1.51 -8.84 11.90
N SER A 156 -2.09 -9.87 12.49
CA SER A 156 -1.43 -10.78 13.42
C SER A 156 -1.69 -12.24 13.04
N ARG A 157 -0.88 -13.14 13.58
CA ARG A 157 -1.15 -14.58 13.45
C ARG A 157 -2.12 -15.02 14.54
N GLU A 158 -2.93 -16.03 14.25
CA GLU A 158 -3.82 -16.65 15.21
C GLU A 158 -3.06 -17.73 15.98
N GLY A 159 -2.57 -17.39 17.18
CA GLY A 159 -1.83 -18.32 18.04
C GLY A 159 -0.65 -18.96 17.32
N GLU A 160 -0.54 -20.29 17.42
CA GLU A 160 0.50 -21.09 16.78
C GLU A 160 0.16 -21.47 15.32
N ASN A 161 -1.04 -21.18 14.86
CA ASN A 161 -1.46 -21.49 13.49
C ASN A 161 -0.82 -20.50 12.50
N LEU A 162 0.24 -20.95 11.83
CA LEU A 162 1.00 -20.15 10.87
C LEU A 162 0.20 -19.78 9.59
N GLN A 163 -0.93 -20.44 9.34
CA GLN A 163 -1.77 -20.22 8.15
C GLN A 163 -2.96 -19.29 8.42
N ALA A 164 -3.33 -19.09 9.68
CA ALA A 164 -4.43 -18.19 10.04
C ALA A 164 -3.92 -16.79 10.40
N LEU A 165 -4.54 -15.79 9.79
CA LEU A 165 -4.23 -14.38 10.03
C LEU A 165 -5.48 -13.68 10.56
N ILE A 166 -5.28 -12.85 11.58
CA ILE A 166 -6.31 -11.97 12.13
C ILE A 166 -6.05 -10.56 11.59
N LEU A 167 -7.06 -9.98 10.95
CA LEU A 167 -7.07 -8.59 10.52
C LEU A 167 -7.95 -7.79 11.48
N THR A 168 -7.34 -6.96 12.30
CA THR A 168 -8.03 -6.10 13.27
C THR A 168 -8.03 -4.65 12.80
N CYS A 169 -9.20 -4.02 12.74
CA CYS A 169 -9.30 -2.57 12.56
C CYS A 169 -9.00 -1.89 13.89
N SER A 170 -7.85 -1.21 14.01
CA SER A 170 -7.43 -0.50 15.23
C SER A 170 -7.83 0.97 15.21
N LYS A 171 -8.11 1.54 14.05
CA LYS A 171 -8.61 2.90 13.86
C LYS A 171 -9.49 2.98 12.62
N MET A 172 -10.57 3.72 12.73
CA MET A 172 -11.42 4.15 11.62
C MET A 172 -11.95 5.54 11.95
N LYS A 173 -11.74 6.50 11.05
CA LYS A 173 -12.41 7.81 11.10
C LYS A 173 -13.70 7.68 10.31
N ASP A 174 -14.84 7.98 10.97
CA ASP A 174 -16.22 8.11 10.46
C ASP A 174 -16.73 6.99 9.55
#